data_9b78335e130a31f3bac0bb073efaf854
#
_entry.id   9b78335e130a31f3bac0bb073efaf854
#
_cell.length_a   1.000
_cell.length_b   1.000
_cell.length_c   1.000
_cell.angle_alpha   90.00
_cell.angle_beta   90.00
_cell.angle_gamma   90.00
#
_symmetry.space_group_name_H-M   'P 1'
#
loop_
_entity.id
_entity.type
_entity.pdbx_description
1 polymer ?
#
loop_
_entity_poly.entity_id
_entity_poly.type
_entity_poly.pdbx_seq_one_letter_code
_entity_poly.pdbx_strand_id
1 'polypeptide(L)'
;MSTAPVAVPAPPATVRTVVLPDEFADRPLLSLLPRGLAPTSWVTTDEHGEDQGLVGWGEAARGEFGGAERFSRAQRWWATWVADADVQDAVHLPGSGAVAFASFAFDATPGSSVVVVPRVVVGRRDGVTWLTVVAASAREARHAVAETVAALAHPTIVPEAPRGVAYSEGTLSVPDWQSAVTEAVRRIDDGELDKVVLARDVVVTTDGPIDPRHLLTRLATKYPSCWAFSVDGLLGATPEMLVRRIGDTVTSRVLAGTMRRSSDATNDASLAEALLDSAKDHAEHQYAVNSVALALAAHCTDLDVPATPRLLRLANVQHLATDVSGVLADGAPALALAASLHPTAAVCGTPTERAFAVIRELEGMDRGRYAGPVGWVDARGDGEFGIALRCGAIEAEDRLRLFAGCGLVSGSDADAELAESQAKLVAMRDALEPA
;
A
#
# COMPACT_ATOMS: atom_id res chain seq x y z
N MET A 1 15.33 16.67 -23.64
CA MET A 1 14.32 15.64 -24.00
C MET A 1 14.99 14.28 -23.79
N SER A 2 14.85 13.69 -22.62
CA SER A 2 15.34 12.33 -22.34
C SER A 2 14.23 11.36 -22.77
N THR A 3 14.48 10.60 -23.81
CA THR A 3 13.59 9.52 -24.24
C THR A 3 13.72 8.40 -23.20
N ALA A 4 12.66 8.21 -22.40
CA ALA A 4 12.57 7.05 -21.54
C ALA A 4 12.74 5.76 -22.39
N PRO A 5 13.42 4.72 -21.88
CA PRO A 5 13.60 3.48 -22.60
C PRO A 5 12.24 2.88 -22.95
N VAL A 6 12.04 2.59 -24.22
CA VAL A 6 10.88 1.83 -24.70
C VAL A 6 11.03 0.43 -24.14
N ALA A 7 10.08 0.01 -23.29
CA ALA A 7 10.05 -1.37 -22.79
C ALA A 7 10.00 -2.32 -24.00
N VAL A 8 11.01 -3.18 -24.12
CA VAL A 8 11.00 -4.26 -25.11
C VAL A 8 9.86 -5.21 -24.72
N PRO A 9 8.94 -5.56 -25.63
CA PRO A 9 7.90 -6.53 -25.33
C PRO A 9 8.57 -7.85 -24.90
N ALA A 10 8.21 -8.34 -23.72
CA ALA A 10 8.62 -9.66 -23.28
C ALA A 10 8.09 -10.71 -24.26
N PRO A 11 8.82 -11.82 -24.50
CA PRO A 11 8.31 -12.90 -25.35
C PRO A 11 6.98 -13.44 -24.79
N PRO A 12 6.09 -14.02 -25.63
CA PRO A 12 4.82 -14.55 -25.18
C PRO A 12 5.03 -15.50 -24.01
N ALA A 13 4.36 -15.18 -22.89
CA ALA A 13 4.48 -15.92 -21.63
C ALA A 13 3.32 -16.90 -21.48
N THR A 14 3.59 -18.07 -20.92
CA THR A 14 2.53 -18.98 -20.43
C THR A 14 2.36 -18.78 -18.92
N VAL A 15 1.16 -18.46 -18.52
CA VAL A 15 0.72 -18.36 -17.11
C VAL A 15 -0.06 -19.61 -16.75
N ARG A 16 0.37 -20.33 -15.73
CA ARG A 16 -0.31 -21.54 -15.28
C ARG A 16 -0.65 -21.46 -13.80
N THR A 17 -1.95 -21.58 -13.48
CA THR A 17 -2.46 -21.59 -12.11
C THR A 17 -3.04 -22.96 -11.77
N VAL A 18 -2.68 -23.47 -10.59
CA VAL A 18 -3.17 -24.74 -10.03
C VAL A 18 -3.54 -24.57 -8.56
N VAL A 19 -4.51 -25.34 -8.10
CA VAL A 19 -4.81 -25.43 -6.66
C VAL A 19 -3.66 -26.14 -5.97
N LEU A 20 -3.20 -25.60 -4.85
CA LEU A 20 -2.21 -26.25 -4.00
C LEU A 20 -2.87 -27.32 -3.10
N PRO A 21 -2.13 -28.38 -2.73
CA PRO A 21 -2.58 -29.34 -1.73
C PRO A 21 -2.95 -28.72 -0.38
N ASP A 22 -3.85 -29.35 0.36
CA ASP A 22 -4.38 -28.87 1.65
C ASP A 22 -3.27 -28.67 2.70
N GLU A 23 -2.13 -29.35 2.59
CA GLU A 23 -0.97 -29.17 3.48
C GLU A 23 -0.39 -27.74 3.47
N PHE A 24 -0.74 -26.92 2.47
CA PHE A 24 -0.36 -25.51 2.38
C PHE A 24 -1.43 -24.57 2.92
N ALA A 25 -2.65 -25.04 3.20
CA ALA A 25 -3.79 -24.21 3.60
C ALA A 25 -3.54 -23.49 4.94
N ASP A 26 -2.94 -24.18 5.92
CA ASP A 26 -2.71 -23.64 7.27
C ASP A 26 -1.37 -22.88 7.41
N ARG A 27 -0.55 -22.84 6.36
CA ARG A 27 0.75 -22.16 6.43
C ARG A 27 0.57 -20.66 6.21
N PRO A 28 1.13 -19.78 7.08
CA PRO A 28 1.11 -18.35 6.84
C PRO A 28 1.68 -18.01 5.46
N LEU A 29 0.97 -17.20 4.66
CA LEU A 29 1.37 -16.87 3.29
C LEU A 29 2.79 -16.28 3.23
N LEU A 30 3.12 -15.37 4.14
CA LEU A 30 4.45 -14.74 4.19
C LEU A 30 5.57 -15.75 4.51
N SER A 31 5.26 -16.87 5.17
CA SER A 31 6.23 -17.94 5.44
C SER A 31 6.64 -18.73 4.19
N LEU A 32 5.88 -18.60 3.09
CA LEU A 32 6.17 -19.27 1.83
C LEU A 32 7.20 -18.52 0.97
N LEU A 33 7.54 -17.28 1.33
CA LEU A 33 8.51 -16.46 0.61
C LEU A 33 9.94 -17.03 0.74
N PRO A 34 10.66 -17.27 -0.36
CA PRO A 34 12.02 -17.78 -0.33
C PRO A 34 13.01 -16.71 0.17
N ARG A 35 14.17 -17.16 0.65
CA ARG A 35 15.27 -16.28 1.04
C ARG A 35 16.00 -15.73 -0.19
N GLY A 36 16.46 -14.48 -0.11
CA GLY A 36 17.38 -13.88 -1.10
C GLY A 36 16.70 -13.40 -2.39
N LEU A 37 15.38 -13.46 -2.46
CA LEU A 37 14.61 -12.87 -3.55
C LEU A 37 13.77 -11.70 -3.02
N ALA A 38 13.67 -10.65 -3.83
CA ALA A 38 12.80 -9.53 -3.51
C ALA A 38 11.33 -10.00 -3.48
N PRO A 39 10.62 -9.88 -2.35
CA PRO A 39 9.24 -10.32 -2.26
C PRO A 39 8.29 -9.30 -2.87
N THR A 40 7.22 -9.79 -3.47
CA THR A 40 5.98 -9.04 -3.63
C THR A 40 4.94 -9.60 -2.67
N SER A 41 4.14 -8.76 -2.03
CA SER A 41 3.09 -9.21 -1.14
C SER A 41 1.93 -8.23 -1.06
N TRP A 42 0.76 -8.79 -0.82
CA TRP A 42 -0.46 -8.10 -0.44
C TRP A 42 -1.29 -9.07 0.40
N VAL A 43 -1.11 -9.02 1.72
CA VAL A 43 -1.66 -10.02 2.65
C VAL A 43 -2.37 -9.31 3.80
N THR A 44 -3.54 -9.80 4.16
CA THR A 44 -4.30 -9.38 5.34
C THR A 44 -4.83 -10.61 6.05
N THR A 45 -5.32 -10.45 7.27
CA THR A 45 -5.99 -11.53 8.02
C THR A 45 -7.48 -11.24 8.05
N ASP A 46 -8.30 -12.24 7.74
CA ASP A 46 -9.75 -12.13 7.77
C ASP A 46 -10.33 -12.21 9.20
N GLU A 47 -11.66 -12.15 9.31
CA GLU A 47 -12.36 -12.20 10.60
C GLU A 47 -12.24 -13.57 11.32
N HIS A 48 -11.81 -14.60 10.61
CA HIS A 48 -11.58 -15.95 11.16
C HIS A 48 -10.12 -16.16 11.59
N GLY A 49 -9.25 -15.17 11.34
CA GLY A 49 -7.83 -15.24 11.67
C GLY A 49 -6.99 -15.91 10.57
N GLU A 50 -7.55 -16.11 9.37
CA GLU A 50 -6.86 -16.72 8.25
C GLU A 50 -6.24 -15.67 7.32
N ASP A 51 -5.02 -15.95 6.85
CA ASP A 51 -4.37 -15.10 5.85
C ASP A 51 -5.13 -15.15 4.53
N GLN A 52 -5.39 -13.96 3.97
CA GLN A 52 -5.98 -13.76 2.65
C GLN A 52 -5.03 -12.89 1.83
N GLY A 53 -4.91 -13.15 0.53
CA GLY A 53 -4.13 -12.31 -0.37
C GLY A 53 -3.10 -13.08 -1.19
N LEU A 54 -2.02 -12.37 -1.56
CA LEU A 54 -1.04 -12.84 -2.53
C LEU A 54 0.39 -12.61 -2.01
N VAL A 55 1.26 -13.58 -2.23
CA VAL A 55 2.72 -13.44 -2.10
C VAL A 55 3.39 -13.92 -3.37
N GLY A 56 4.46 -13.24 -3.79
CA GLY A 56 5.15 -13.60 -5.02
C GLY A 56 6.64 -13.31 -4.96
N TRP A 57 7.38 -13.90 -5.88
CA TRP A 57 8.83 -13.72 -6.00
C TRP A 57 9.33 -13.97 -7.42
N GLY A 58 10.54 -13.51 -7.65
CA GLY A 58 11.14 -13.50 -8.99
C GLY A 58 10.41 -12.51 -9.90
N GLU A 59 10.98 -12.24 -11.04
CA GLU A 59 10.44 -11.28 -12.00
C GLU A 59 10.30 -11.95 -13.37
N ALA A 60 9.07 -11.97 -13.90
CA ALA A 60 8.78 -12.41 -15.25
C ALA A 60 8.71 -11.23 -16.21
N ALA A 61 8.16 -10.10 -15.75
CA ALA A 61 8.13 -8.85 -16.50
C ALA A 61 8.11 -7.65 -15.55
N ARG A 62 8.64 -6.51 -16.01
CA ARG A 62 8.69 -5.25 -15.27
C ARG A 62 8.44 -4.08 -16.22
N GLY A 63 7.64 -3.12 -15.76
CA GLY A 63 7.46 -1.82 -16.40
C GLY A 63 7.73 -0.69 -15.42
N GLU A 64 8.39 0.37 -15.89
CA GLU A 64 8.64 1.59 -15.11
C GLU A 64 7.99 2.80 -15.78
N PHE A 65 7.32 3.61 -14.98
CA PHE A 65 6.46 4.68 -15.48
C PHE A 65 6.64 5.95 -14.65
N GLY A 66 6.85 7.07 -15.33
CA GLY A 66 6.95 8.40 -14.73
C GLY A 66 6.08 9.40 -15.47
N GLY A 67 5.95 10.60 -14.89
CA GLY A 67 5.19 11.70 -15.47
C GLY A 67 3.68 11.61 -15.22
N ALA A 68 2.96 12.57 -15.78
CA ALA A 68 1.51 12.68 -15.59
C ALA A 68 0.74 11.45 -16.11
N GLU A 69 1.26 10.81 -17.16
CA GLU A 69 0.63 9.64 -17.78
C GLU A 69 1.06 8.29 -17.17
N ARG A 70 1.74 8.27 -16.01
CA ARG A 70 2.28 7.05 -15.41
C ARG A 70 1.24 5.94 -15.25
N PHE A 71 0.03 6.26 -14.81
CA PHE A 71 -1.07 5.31 -14.64
C PHE A 71 -1.59 4.76 -15.98
N SER A 72 -1.92 5.64 -16.92
CA SER A 72 -2.46 5.23 -18.23
C SER A 72 -1.45 4.42 -19.04
N ARG A 73 -0.13 4.75 -18.92
CA ARG A 73 0.95 3.98 -19.55
C ARG A 73 1.11 2.61 -18.89
N ALA A 74 1.05 2.53 -17.57
CA ALA A 74 1.10 1.28 -16.83
C ALA A 74 -0.09 0.37 -17.18
N GLN A 75 -1.30 0.94 -17.25
CA GLN A 75 -2.50 0.20 -17.65
C GLN A 75 -2.40 -0.35 -19.08
N ARG A 76 -1.94 0.45 -20.04
CA ARG A 76 -1.74 -0.03 -21.43
C ARG A 76 -0.68 -1.12 -21.49
N TRP A 77 0.43 -0.96 -20.77
CA TRP A 77 1.48 -1.97 -20.70
C TRP A 77 0.96 -3.29 -20.14
N TRP A 78 0.21 -3.26 -19.03
CA TRP A 78 -0.41 -4.44 -18.43
C TRP A 78 -1.41 -5.12 -19.37
N ALA A 79 -2.31 -4.35 -19.98
CA ALA A 79 -3.28 -4.87 -20.92
C ALA A 79 -2.61 -5.55 -22.13
N THR A 80 -1.53 -4.98 -22.67
CA THR A 80 -0.75 -5.59 -23.76
C THR A 80 -0.10 -6.88 -23.30
N TRP A 81 0.53 -6.89 -22.11
CA TRP A 81 1.17 -8.08 -21.57
C TRP A 81 0.18 -9.23 -21.38
N VAL A 82 -1.01 -8.95 -20.85
CA VAL A 82 -2.09 -9.95 -20.68
C VAL A 82 -2.59 -10.46 -22.03
N ALA A 83 -2.76 -9.58 -23.02
CA ALA A 83 -3.26 -9.97 -24.34
C ALA A 83 -2.30 -10.92 -25.07
N ASP A 84 -0.99 -10.80 -24.81
CA ASP A 84 0.05 -11.64 -25.42
C ASP A 84 0.31 -12.94 -24.64
N ALA A 85 -0.23 -13.08 -23.41
CA ALA A 85 0.00 -14.23 -22.55
C ALA A 85 -0.99 -15.39 -22.82
N ASP A 86 -0.49 -16.63 -22.80
CA ASP A 86 -1.33 -17.85 -22.74
C ASP A 86 -1.66 -18.14 -21.27
N VAL A 87 -2.88 -17.80 -20.85
CA VAL A 87 -3.31 -17.93 -19.45
C VAL A 87 -4.15 -19.19 -19.24
N GLN A 88 -3.63 -20.10 -18.42
CA GLN A 88 -4.28 -21.36 -18.02
C GLN A 88 -4.58 -21.29 -16.50
N ASP A 89 -5.73 -20.75 -16.16
CA ASP A 89 -6.19 -20.61 -14.78
C ASP A 89 -7.26 -21.65 -14.42
N ALA A 90 -6.95 -22.55 -13.49
CA ALA A 90 -7.87 -23.59 -13.02
C ALA A 90 -8.65 -23.17 -11.76
N VAL A 91 -8.38 -21.97 -11.22
CA VAL A 91 -8.94 -21.50 -9.93
C VAL A 91 -10.06 -20.48 -10.11
N HIS A 92 -9.89 -19.54 -11.02
CA HIS A 92 -10.88 -18.50 -11.37
C HIS A 92 -11.32 -17.59 -10.19
N LEU A 93 -10.47 -17.42 -9.17
CA LEU A 93 -10.68 -16.49 -8.08
C LEU A 93 -9.97 -15.15 -8.33
N PRO A 94 -10.42 -14.04 -7.73
CA PRO A 94 -9.71 -12.77 -7.78
C PRO A 94 -8.25 -12.91 -7.32
N GLY A 95 -7.30 -12.49 -8.18
CA GLY A 95 -5.88 -12.66 -7.96
C GLY A 95 -5.31 -14.02 -8.40
N SER A 96 -6.11 -14.93 -9.01
CA SER A 96 -5.60 -16.11 -9.74
C SER A 96 -5.36 -15.77 -11.21
N GLY A 97 -4.62 -16.61 -11.91
CA GLY A 97 -4.21 -16.37 -13.29
C GLY A 97 -3.07 -15.35 -13.38
N ALA A 98 -3.10 -14.51 -14.41
CA ALA A 98 -2.11 -13.46 -14.58
C ALA A 98 -2.36 -12.31 -13.58
N VAL A 99 -1.33 -11.96 -12.81
CA VAL A 99 -1.36 -10.92 -11.78
C VAL A 99 -0.13 -10.04 -11.90
N ALA A 100 -0.31 -8.74 -11.74
CA ALA A 100 0.76 -7.77 -11.57
C ALA A 100 0.62 -7.04 -10.23
N PHE A 101 1.75 -6.82 -9.56
CA PHE A 101 1.85 -5.92 -8.42
C PHE A 101 2.30 -4.55 -8.91
N ALA A 102 1.75 -3.49 -8.37
CA ALA A 102 2.09 -2.14 -8.78
C ALA A 102 2.28 -1.22 -7.56
N SER A 103 3.19 -0.26 -7.72
CA SER A 103 3.40 0.80 -6.74
C SER A 103 3.68 2.11 -7.49
N PHE A 104 2.83 3.10 -7.25
CA PHE A 104 2.85 4.37 -7.97
C PHE A 104 3.47 5.48 -7.14
N ALA A 105 4.24 6.33 -7.80
CA ALA A 105 4.76 7.54 -7.19
C ALA A 105 3.62 8.48 -6.78
N PHE A 106 3.79 9.11 -5.61
CA PHE A 106 2.86 10.13 -5.12
C PHE A 106 2.77 11.30 -6.11
N ASP A 107 3.90 11.85 -6.50
CA ASP A 107 3.95 12.93 -7.50
C ASP A 107 4.32 12.39 -8.89
N ALA A 108 3.90 13.14 -9.92
CA ALA A 108 4.25 12.83 -11.30
C ALA A 108 5.74 13.02 -11.59
N THR A 109 6.40 13.95 -10.90
CA THR A 109 7.80 14.32 -11.11
C THR A 109 8.44 14.68 -9.76
N PRO A 110 9.62 14.14 -9.42
CA PRO A 110 10.49 13.25 -10.22
C PRO A 110 10.09 11.76 -10.16
N GLY A 111 9.04 11.41 -9.46
CA GLY A 111 8.67 10.05 -9.05
C GLY A 111 8.73 8.96 -10.12
N SER A 112 9.11 7.76 -9.70
CA SER A 112 9.10 6.54 -10.52
C SER A 112 8.09 5.55 -9.97
N SER A 113 7.20 5.07 -10.85
CA SER A 113 6.20 4.05 -10.56
C SER A 113 6.61 2.72 -11.21
N VAL A 114 6.24 1.61 -10.60
CA VAL A 114 6.62 0.27 -11.07
C VAL A 114 5.42 -0.64 -11.15
N VAL A 115 5.41 -1.51 -12.16
CA VAL A 115 4.52 -2.66 -12.28
C VAL A 115 5.39 -3.89 -12.45
N VAL A 116 5.20 -4.90 -11.61
CA VAL A 116 5.97 -6.15 -11.60
C VAL A 116 5.03 -7.32 -11.79
N VAL A 117 5.32 -8.18 -12.75
CA VAL A 117 4.71 -9.51 -12.90
C VAL A 117 5.65 -10.52 -12.25
N PRO A 118 5.32 -11.09 -11.09
CA PRO A 118 6.18 -12.08 -10.45
C PRO A 118 6.26 -13.35 -11.29
N ARG A 119 7.39 -14.06 -11.19
CA ARG A 119 7.54 -15.37 -11.82
C ARG A 119 6.71 -16.43 -11.12
N VAL A 120 6.56 -16.30 -9.81
CA VAL A 120 5.76 -17.20 -8.96
C VAL A 120 4.86 -16.37 -8.07
N VAL A 121 3.60 -16.75 -7.96
CA VAL A 121 2.62 -16.19 -7.02
C VAL A 121 1.95 -17.34 -6.28
N VAL A 122 1.87 -17.24 -4.96
CA VAL A 122 0.96 -18.06 -4.14
C VAL A 122 -0.13 -17.15 -3.62
N GLY A 123 -1.38 -17.55 -3.82
CA GLY A 123 -2.53 -16.80 -3.35
C GLY A 123 -3.43 -17.65 -2.46
N ARG A 124 -4.20 -16.97 -1.61
CA ARG A 124 -5.25 -17.59 -0.79
C ARG A 124 -6.46 -16.66 -0.72
N ARG A 125 -7.62 -17.23 -0.99
CA ARG A 125 -8.92 -16.54 -0.87
C ARG A 125 -10.03 -17.59 -0.68
N ASP A 126 -10.97 -17.31 0.21
CA ASP A 126 -12.16 -18.14 0.44
C ASP A 126 -11.83 -19.64 0.69
N GLY A 127 -10.78 -19.90 1.49
CA GLY A 127 -10.33 -21.26 1.82
C GLY A 127 -9.56 -21.98 0.70
N VAL A 128 -9.39 -21.37 -0.48
CA VAL A 128 -8.62 -21.96 -1.59
C VAL A 128 -7.22 -21.36 -1.63
N THR A 129 -6.19 -22.21 -1.60
CA THR A 129 -4.80 -21.82 -1.82
C THR A 129 -4.34 -22.29 -3.20
N TRP A 130 -3.68 -21.40 -3.95
CA TRP A 130 -3.23 -21.71 -5.31
C TRP A 130 -1.81 -21.25 -5.57
N LEU A 131 -1.20 -21.82 -6.62
CA LEU A 131 0.09 -21.45 -7.17
C LEU A 131 -0.09 -21.01 -8.62
N THR A 132 0.42 -19.82 -8.95
CA THR A 132 0.56 -19.33 -10.33
C THR A 132 2.04 -19.25 -10.68
N VAL A 133 2.41 -19.75 -11.86
CA VAL A 133 3.77 -19.69 -12.39
C VAL A 133 3.74 -19.06 -13.79
N VAL A 134 4.71 -18.19 -14.08
CA VAL A 134 4.93 -17.57 -15.39
C VAL A 134 6.21 -18.15 -16.00
N ALA A 135 6.11 -18.70 -17.22
CA ALA A 135 7.22 -19.32 -17.94
C ALA A 135 7.15 -19.03 -19.44
N ALA A 136 8.20 -19.34 -20.21
CA ALA A 136 8.26 -19.09 -21.63
C ALA A 136 7.44 -20.10 -22.45
N SER A 137 7.01 -21.23 -21.89
CA SER A 137 6.21 -22.24 -22.56
C SER A 137 5.37 -23.06 -21.59
N ALA A 138 4.31 -23.69 -22.09
CA ALA A 138 3.45 -24.60 -21.31
C ALA A 138 4.21 -25.80 -20.71
N ARG A 139 5.28 -26.27 -21.36
CA ARG A 139 6.14 -27.32 -20.82
C ARG A 139 6.94 -26.82 -19.62
N GLU A 140 7.57 -25.65 -19.75
CA GLU A 140 8.33 -25.04 -18.67
C GLU A 140 7.42 -24.66 -17.48
N ALA A 141 6.21 -24.14 -17.76
CA ALA A 141 5.25 -23.82 -16.72
C ALA A 141 4.86 -25.06 -15.88
N ARG A 142 4.62 -26.22 -16.54
CA ARG A 142 4.34 -27.49 -15.82
C ARG A 142 5.53 -27.93 -14.96
N HIS A 143 6.75 -27.80 -15.47
CA HIS A 143 7.97 -28.15 -14.73
C HIS A 143 8.16 -27.22 -13.54
N ALA A 144 8.05 -25.93 -13.74
CA ALA A 144 8.19 -24.92 -12.68
C ALA A 144 7.11 -25.06 -11.58
N VAL A 145 5.87 -25.45 -11.92
CA VAL A 145 4.85 -25.80 -10.92
C VAL A 145 5.34 -26.95 -10.03
N ALA A 146 5.82 -28.05 -10.63
CA ALA A 146 6.27 -29.21 -9.87
C ALA A 146 7.50 -28.89 -8.99
N GLU A 147 8.46 -28.16 -9.51
CA GLU A 147 9.64 -27.70 -8.75
C GLU A 147 9.26 -26.77 -7.60
N THR A 148 8.33 -25.82 -7.83
CA THR A 148 7.90 -24.88 -6.81
C THR A 148 7.13 -25.59 -5.70
N VAL A 149 6.21 -26.51 -6.02
CA VAL A 149 5.48 -27.31 -5.01
C VAL A 149 6.47 -28.12 -4.18
N ALA A 150 7.46 -28.77 -4.80
CA ALA A 150 8.50 -29.51 -4.09
C ALA A 150 9.35 -28.58 -3.18
N ALA A 151 9.69 -27.38 -3.65
CA ALA A 151 10.42 -26.40 -2.84
C ALA A 151 9.60 -25.90 -1.65
N LEU A 152 8.31 -25.63 -1.87
CA LEU A 152 7.39 -25.18 -0.81
C LEU A 152 7.15 -26.25 0.26
N ALA A 153 7.30 -27.53 -0.04
CA ALA A 153 7.18 -28.62 0.94
C ALA A 153 8.28 -28.57 2.03
N HIS A 154 9.40 -27.88 1.75
CA HIS A 154 10.47 -27.70 2.72
C HIS A 154 10.20 -26.49 3.63
N PRO A 155 10.56 -26.55 4.93
CA PRO A 155 10.45 -25.41 5.83
C PRO A 155 11.32 -24.24 5.34
N THR A 156 10.75 -23.06 5.30
CA THR A 156 11.51 -21.83 5.00
C THR A 156 12.28 -21.41 6.27
N ILE A 157 13.52 -20.96 6.09
CA ILE A 157 14.32 -20.40 7.20
C ILE A 157 13.62 -19.15 7.71
N VAL A 158 13.35 -19.12 9.03
CA VAL A 158 12.77 -17.96 9.69
C VAL A 158 13.73 -16.77 9.53
N PRO A 159 13.26 -15.62 9.04
CA PRO A 159 14.11 -14.45 8.88
C PRO A 159 14.50 -13.88 10.25
N GLU A 160 15.78 -13.51 10.39
CA GLU A 160 16.29 -12.87 11.60
C GLU A 160 16.02 -11.37 11.60
N ALA A 161 15.89 -10.80 12.82
CA ALA A 161 15.81 -9.36 12.99
C ALA A 161 17.12 -8.69 12.57
N PRO A 162 17.08 -7.49 11.98
CA PRO A 162 18.29 -6.73 11.69
C PRO A 162 19.01 -6.36 12.98
N ARG A 163 20.35 -6.24 12.92
CA ARG A 163 21.20 -5.89 14.06
C ARG A 163 21.73 -4.47 13.92
N GLY A 164 22.10 -3.83 15.04
CA GLY A 164 22.70 -2.50 15.03
C GLY A 164 21.78 -1.42 14.45
N VAL A 165 20.48 -1.54 14.68
CA VAL A 165 19.48 -0.57 14.17
C VAL A 165 19.75 0.81 14.74
N ALA A 166 20.09 1.77 13.87
CA ALA A 166 20.30 3.16 14.22
C ALA A 166 19.36 4.07 13.41
N TYR A 167 18.88 5.13 14.04
CA TYR A 167 17.96 6.10 13.44
C TYR A 167 18.66 7.45 13.29
N SER A 168 18.47 8.09 12.16
CA SER A 168 18.90 9.46 11.91
C SER A 168 17.77 10.30 11.30
N GLU A 169 17.88 11.60 11.39
CA GLU A 169 16.95 12.51 10.73
C GLU A 169 16.99 12.28 9.22
N GLY A 170 15.84 12.49 8.59
CA GLY A 170 15.70 12.42 7.14
C GLY A 170 16.03 13.75 6.46
N THR A 171 15.18 14.17 5.54
CA THR A 171 15.36 15.38 4.73
C THR A 171 15.26 16.65 5.56
N LEU A 172 14.28 16.74 6.46
CA LEU A 172 14.12 17.84 7.41
C LEU A 172 14.45 17.39 8.83
N SER A 173 15.11 18.28 9.58
CA SER A 173 15.21 18.13 11.03
C SER A 173 13.83 18.27 11.69
N VAL A 174 13.70 17.81 12.94
CA VAL A 174 12.45 17.97 13.68
C VAL A 174 12.02 19.44 13.79
N PRO A 175 12.91 20.41 14.18
CA PRO A 175 12.54 21.83 14.21
C PRO A 175 12.15 22.42 12.86
N ASP A 176 12.84 22.02 11.78
CA ASP A 176 12.52 22.51 10.44
C ASP A 176 11.15 21.99 9.97
N TRP A 177 10.83 20.73 10.25
CA TRP A 177 9.51 20.17 9.95
C TRP A 177 8.40 20.85 10.77
N GLN A 178 8.60 21.12 12.05
CA GLN A 178 7.65 21.88 12.87
C GLN A 178 7.44 23.31 12.34
N SER A 179 8.49 23.93 11.83
CA SER A 179 8.40 25.26 11.18
C SER A 179 7.57 25.16 9.88
N ALA A 180 7.75 24.09 9.09
CA ALA A 180 6.94 23.82 7.90
C ALA A 180 5.46 23.59 8.24
N VAL A 181 5.15 22.86 9.33
CA VAL A 181 3.78 22.70 9.84
C VAL A 181 3.16 24.05 10.22
N THR A 182 3.88 24.87 10.97
CA THR A 182 3.42 26.20 11.38
C THR A 182 3.13 27.10 10.18
N GLU A 183 3.98 27.08 9.16
CA GLU A 183 3.78 27.84 7.93
C GLU A 183 2.58 27.31 7.13
N ALA A 184 2.39 25.99 7.04
CA ALA A 184 1.25 25.41 6.37
C ALA A 184 -0.09 25.79 7.05
N VAL A 185 -0.14 25.75 8.37
CA VAL A 185 -1.32 26.17 9.16
C VAL A 185 -1.61 27.65 8.93
N ARG A 186 -0.58 28.52 8.95
CA ARG A 186 -0.76 29.94 8.62
C ARG A 186 -1.39 30.14 7.23
N ARG A 187 -0.96 29.41 6.21
CA ARG A 187 -1.54 29.49 4.86
C ARG A 187 -2.99 29.02 4.82
N ILE A 188 -3.33 28.00 5.62
CA ILE A 188 -4.73 27.54 5.77
C ILE A 188 -5.57 28.65 6.44
N ASP A 189 -5.09 29.25 7.52
CA ASP A 189 -5.80 30.33 8.22
C ASP A 189 -5.96 31.59 7.35
N ASP A 190 -5.02 31.86 6.44
CA ASP A 190 -5.09 32.92 5.43
C ASP A 190 -6.04 32.59 4.26
N GLY A 191 -6.62 31.35 4.23
CA GLY A 191 -7.56 30.92 3.21
C GLY A 191 -6.95 30.53 1.86
N GLU A 192 -5.63 30.20 1.81
CA GLU A 192 -4.99 29.73 0.59
C GLU A 192 -5.42 28.31 0.22
N LEU A 193 -5.73 27.48 1.21
CA LEU A 193 -6.23 26.11 1.06
C LEU A 193 -6.97 25.69 2.34
N ASP A 194 -7.77 24.63 2.26
CA ASP A 194 -8.56 24.15 3.39
C ASP A 194 -7.82 23.08 4.22
N LYS A 195 -6.98 22.28 3.54
CA LYS A 195 -6.26 21.16 4.14
C LYS A 195 -4.97 20.88 3.36
N VAL A 196 -3.91 20.49 4.07
CA VAL A 196 -2.72 19.87 3.46
C VAL A 196 -2.18 18.77 4.35
N VAL A 197 -1.58 17.74 3.76
CA VAL A 197 -0.86 16.69 4.49
C VAL A 197 0.63 16.92 4.31
N LEU A 198 1.37 17.14 5.41
CA LEU A 198 2.81 17.23 5.37
C LEU A 198 3.44 15.94 5.91
N ALA A 199 4.41 15.43 5.15
CA ALA A 199 5.17 14.24 5.49
C ALA A 199 6.58 14.58 5.99
N ARG A 200 7.18 13.63 6.70
CA ARG A 200 8.60 13.61 7.07
C ARG A 200 9.16 12.22 6.91
N ASP A 201 10.45 12.14 6.80
CA ASP A 201 11.18 10.88 6.70
C ASP A 201 12.17 10.69 7.86
N VAL A 202 12.55 9.43 8.08
CA VAL A 202 13.58 9.00 9.03
C VAL A 202 14.43 7.94 8.35
N VAL A 203 15.73 8.07 8.41
CA VAL A 203 16.65 7.08 7.85
C VAL A 203 17.04 6.07 8.93
N VAL A 204 17.00 4.80 8.56
CA VAL A 204 17.43 3.67 9.37
C VAL A 204 18.63 3.04 8.72
N THR A 205 19.66 2.74 9.50
CA THR A 205 20.82 1.93 9.10
C THR A 205 20.97 0.72 10.01
N THR A 206 21.56 -0.36 9.49
CA THR A 206 21.76 -1.62 10.22
C THR A 206 23.19 -2.14 9.98
N ASP A 207 23.67 -3.06 10.85
CA ASP A 207 25.00 -3.67 10.72
C ASP A 207 25.11 -4.73 9.60
N GLY A 208 24.00 -5.00 8.89
CA GLY A 208 23.95 -5.98 7.82
C GLY A 208 22.64 -5.94 7.06
N PRO A 209 22.44 -6.83 6.08
CA PRO A 209 21.27 -6.80 5.22
C PRO A 209 19.94 -6.89 5.96
N ILE A 210 18.99 -6.05 5.56
CA ILE A 210 17.61 -6.07 6.04
C ILE A 210 16.84 -7.13 5.25
N ASP A 211 16.38 -8.20 5.92
CA ASP A 211 15.50 -9.19 5.29
C ASP A 211 14.05 -8.68 5.31
N PRO A 212 13.46 -8.33 4.15
CA PRO A 212 12.10 -7.80 4.09
C PRO A 212 11.05 -8.76 4.65
N ARG A 213 11.31 -10.08 4.63
CA ARG A 213 10.39 -11.08 5.15
C ARG A 213 10.22 -10.97 6.67
N HIS A 214 11.30 -10.57 7.39
CA HIS A 214 11.22 -10.31 8.83
C HIS A 214 10.23 -9.17 9.11
N LEU A 215 10.41 -8.03 8.42
CA LEU A 215 9.55 -6.85 8.58
C LEU A 215 8.10 -7.17 8.25
N LEU A 216 7.85 -7.85 7.13
CA LEU A 216 6.50 -8.23 6.69
C LEU A 216 5.82 -9.16 7.70
N THR A 217 6.52 -10.18 8.21
CA THR A 217 5.97 -11.11 9.20
C THR A 217 5.61 -10.39 10.50
N ARG A 218 6.50 -9.50 10.98
CA ARG A 218 6.26 -8.70 12.19
C ARG A 218 5.05 -7.78 12.02
N LEU A 219 4.98 -7.09 10.87
CA LEU A 219 3.86 -6.18 10.55
C LEU A 219 2.54 -6.93 10.47
N ALA A 220 2.47 -8.05 9.72
CA ALA A 220 1.25 -8.84 9.60
C ALA A 220 0.77 -9.39 10.96
N THR A 221 1.70 -9.88 11.79
CA THR A 221 1.38 -10.40 13.13
C THR A 221 0.83 -9.30 14.06
N LYS A 222 1.44 -8.11 14.03
CA LYS A 222 1.05 -7.01 14.94
C LYS A 222 -0.14 -6.20 14.46
N TYR A 223 -0.35 -6.15 13.13
CA TYR A 223 -1.42 -5.38 12.48
C TYR A 223 -2.26 -6.26 11.55
N PRO A 224 -2.94 -7.30 12.05
CA PRO A 224 -3.63 -8.30 11.22
C PRO A 224 -4.75 -7.70 10.37
N SER A 225 -5.38 -6.59 10.80
CA SER A 225 -6.42 -5.87 10.05
C SER A 225 -5.89 -4.91 8.97
N CYS A 226 -4.55 -4.80 8.83
CA CYS A 226 -3.89 -4.04 7.78
C CYS A 226 -3.50 -4.96 6.63
N TRP A 227 -3.21 -4.37 5.48
CA TRP A 227 -2.61 -5.09 4.35
C TRP A 227 -1.08 -4.97 4.44
N ALA A 228 -0.42 -6.10 4.77
CA ALA A 228 1.04 -6.20 4.72
C ALA A 228 1.47 -6.32 3.25
N PHE A 229 2.19 -5.31 2.76
CA PHE A 229 2.57 -5.21 1.37
C PHE A 229 4.07 -5.08 1.16
N SER A 230 4.52 -5.56 0.01
CA SER A 230 5.87 -5.31 -0.52
C SER A 230 5.83 -5.27 -2.03
N VAL A 231 6.33 -4.19 -2.62
CA VAL A 231 6.50 -4.02 -4.06
C VAL A 231 7.80 -3.27 -4.33
N ASP A 232 8.77 -3.95 -4.94
CA ASP A 232 10.01 -3.33 -5.39
C ASP A 232 10.72 -2.50 -4.31
N GLY A 233 10.95 -3.09 -3.14
CA GLY A 233 11.64 -2.47 -2.01
C GLY A 233 10.80 -1.50 -1.17
N LEU A 234 9.62 -1.09 -1.59
CA LEU A 234 8.66 -0.40 -0.73
C LEU A 234 7.84 -1.44 0.03
N LEU A 235 7.84 -1.41 1.35
CA LEU A 235 7.13 -2.36 2.19
C LEU A 235 6.50 -1.72 3.43
N GLY A 236 5.41 -2.29 3.91
CA GLY A 236 4.69 -1.76 5.07
C GLY A 236 3.42 -2.52 5.40
N ALA A 237 2.58 -1.93 6.27
CA ALA A 237 1.25 -2.43 6.60
C ALA A 237 0.24 -1.28 6.59
N THR A 238 -0.49 -1.15 5.49
CA THR A 238 -1.46 -0.06 5.33
C THR A 238 -2.83 -0.43 5.87
N PRO A 239 -3.47 0.43 6.67
CA PRO A 239 -4.87 0.26 7.08
C PRO A 239 -5.86 0.84 6.06
N GLU A 240 -5.39 1.58 5.04
CA GLU A 240 -6.21 2.37 4.14
C GLU A 240 -6.32 1.74 2.76
N MET A 241 -7.54 1.31 2.42
CA MET A 241 -7.87 0.76 1.11
C MET A 241 -8.32 1.91 0.21
N LEU A 242 -7.46 2.29 -0.74
CA LEU A 242 -7.80 3.32 -1.73
C LEU A 242 -8.96 2.85 -2.61
N VAL A 243 -8.83 1.64 -3.16
CA VAL A 243 -9.91 1.00 -3.91
C VAL A 243 -9.69 -0.51 -4.00
N ARG A 244 -10.79 -1.24 -3.89
CA ARG A 244 -10.91 -2.66 -4.18
C ARG A 244 -12.02 -2.84 -5.20
N ARG A 245 -11.71 -3.51 -6.30
CA ARG A 245 -12.69 -3.95 -7.29
C ARG A 245 -12.67 -5.47 -7.36
N ILE A 246 -13.82 -6.10 -7.17
CA ILE A 246 -14.04 -7.55 -7.36
C ILE A 246 -15.34 -7.70 -8.15
N GLY A 247 -15.22 -8.15 -9.39
CA GLY A 247 -16.34 -8.11 -10.34
C GLY A 247 -16.86 -6.69 -10.54
N ASP A 248 -18.14 -6.48 -10.29
CA ASP A 248 -18.76 -5.15 -10.38
C ASP A 248 -18.83 -4.43 -9.03
N THR A 249 -18.34 -5.01 -7.95
CA THR A 249 -18.32 -4.36 -6.64
C THR A 249 -17.05 -3.53 -6.47
N VAL A 250 -17.23 -2.26 -6.15
CA VAL A 250 -16.15 -1.32 -5.82
C VAL A 250 -16.28 -0.89 -4.37
N THR A 251 -15.18 -0.96 -3.62
CA THR A 251 -15.15 -0.48 -2.23
C THR A 251 -13.89 0.36 -1.98
N SER A 252 -13.99 1.29 -1.05
CA SER A 252 -12.87 2.12 -0.57
C SER A 252 -13.00 2.29 0.94
N ARG A 253 -11.88 2.28 1.67
CA ARG A 253 -11.84 2.61 3.10
C ARG A 253 -11.04 3.87 3.31
N VAL A 254 -11.72 4.93 3.69
CA VAL A 254 -11.14 6.26 3.96
C VAL A 254 -10.79 6.37 5.44
N LEU A 255 -9.57 6.80 5.74
CA LEU A 255 -9.11 7.06 7.10
C LEU A 255 -8.60 8.50 7.21
N ALA A 256 -9.12 9.25 8.16
CA ALA A 256 -8.56 10.54 8.59
C ALA A 256 -9.03 10.86 10.03
N GLY A 257 -8.32 11.74 10.72
CA GLY A 257 -8.46 11.88 12.17
C GLY A 257 -7.79 10.72 12.90
N THR A 258 -6.84 11.05 13.78
CA THR A 258 -6.00 10.03 14.44
C THR A 258 -5.85 10.34 15.92
N MET A 259 -6.01 9.30 16.75
CA MET A 259 -5.73 9.37 18.18
C MET A 259 -4.84 8.20 18.60
N ARG A 260 -3.84 8.45 19.46
CA ARG A 260 -3.02 7.39 20.04
C ARG A 260 -3.86 6.49 20.93
N ARG A 261 -3.48 5.22 20.98
CA ARG A 261 -4.04 4.28 21.94
C ARG A 261 -3.32 4.35 23.27
N SER A 262 -4.02 3.98 24.34
CA SER A 262 -3.46 3.82 25.69
C SER A 262 -3.46 2.35 26.09
N SER A 263 -2.46 1.93 26.86
CA SER A 263 -2.46 0.61 27.50
C SER A 263 -3.45 0.51 28.66
N ASP A 264 -3.88 1.64 29.24
CA ASP A 264 -4.96 1.71 30.22
C ASP A 264 -6.31 1.75 29.50
N ALA A 265 -7.19 0.78 29.78
CA ALA A 265 -8.46 0.62 29.08
C ALA A 265 -9.42 1.81 29.27
N THR A 266 -9.43 2.45 30.46
CA THR A 266 -10.28 3.59 30.74
C THR A 266 -9.81 4.82 29.96
N ASN A 267 -8.51 5.07 29.95
CA ASN A 267 -7.93 6.16 29.20
C ASN A 267 -8.08 5.92 27.68
N ASP A 268 -7.93 4.68 27.19
CA ASP A 268 -8.13 4.32 25.77
C ASP A 268 -9.58 4.61 25.32
N ALA A 269 -10.57 4.29 26.19
CA ALA A 269 -11.97 4.61 25.93
C ALA A 269 -12.21 6.12 25.87
N SER A 270 -11.66 6.89 26.81
CA SER A 270 -11.79 8.35 26.84
C SER A 270 -11.13 9.01 25.61
N LEU A 271 -9.99 8.49 25.15
CA LEU A 271 -9.33 8.95 23.92
C LEU A 271 -10.19 8.63 22.68
N ALA A 272 -10.87 7.48 22.67
CA ALA A 272 -11.78 7.11 21.59
C ALA A 272 -13.01 8.04 21.52
N GLU A 273 -13.61 8.36 22.67
CA GLU A 273 -14.70 9.32 22.76
C GLU A 273 -14.25 10.72 22.32
N ALA A 274 -13.08 11.17 22.78
CA ALA A 274 -12.54 12.46 22.38
C ALA A 274 -12.34 12.57 20.85
N LEU A 275 -11.89 11.48 20.18
CA LEU A 275 -11.78 11.45 18.73
C LEU A 275 -13.16 11.52 18.04
N LEU A 276 -14.15 10.78 18.54
CA LEU A 276 -15.50 10.78 18.01
C LEU A 276 -16.23 12.13 18.20
N ASP A 277 -15.86 12.89 19.22
CA ASP A 277 -16.44 14.21 19.50
C ASP A 277 -15.64 15.39 18.91
N SER A 278 -14.47 15.12 18.32
CA SER A 278 -13.57 16.13 17.78
C SER A 278 -14.11 16.75 16.49
N ALA A 279 -14.56 17.99 16.53
CA ALA A 279 -15.00 18.72 15.34
C ALA A 279 -13.87 18.91 14.31
N LYS A 280 -12.61 19.08 14.77
CA LYS A 280 -11.41 19.17 13.92
C LYS A 280 -11.23 17.86 13.12
N ASP A 281 -11.22 16.71 13.82
CA ASP A 281 -11.00 15.41 13.18
C ASP A 281 -12.14 15.02 12.24
N HIS A 282 -13.38 15.37 12.58
CA HIS A 282 -14.52 15.21 11.69
C HIS A 282 -14.41 16.06 10.42
N ALA A 283 -13.98 17.32 10.52
CA ALA A 283 -13.77 18.17 9.36
C ALA A 283 -12.66 17.62 8.46
N GLU A 284 -11.53 17.20 9.03
CA GLU A 284 -10.45 16.54 8.30
C GLU A 284 -10.95 15.28 7.55
N HIS A 285 -11.71 14.43 8.26
CA HIS A 285 -12.26 13.19 7.71
C HIS A 285 -13.23 13.46 6.56
N GLN A 286 -14.09 14.46 6.70
CA GLN A 286 -15.08 14.80 5.67
C GLN A 286 -14.44 15.24 4.34
N TYR A 287 -13.32 15.99 4.38
CA TYR A 287 -12.58 16.31 3.16
C TYR A 287 -12.09 15.04 2.46
N ALA A 288 -11.58 14.06 3.20
CA ALA A 288 -11.10 12.81 2.64
C ALA A 288 -12.24 11.97 2.04
N VAL A 289 -13.36 11.81 2.76
CA VAL A 289 -14.55 11.08 2.27
C VAL A 289 -15.13 11.73 1.01
N ASN A 290 -15.29 13.06 0.99
CA ASN A 290 -15.82 13.77 -0.15
C ASN A 290 -14.95 13.60 -1.40
N SER A 291 -13.62 13.61 -1.25
CA SER A 291 -12.71 13.42 -2.38
C SER A 291 -12.85 12.03 -3.01
N VAL A 292 -13.03 10.99 -2.20
CA VAL A 292 -13.24 9.61 -2.66
C VAL A 292 -14.62 9.44 -3.27
N ALA A 293 -15.67 9.94 -2.62
CA ALA A 293 -17.04 9.86 -3.13
C ALA A 293 -17.20 10.54 -4.50
N LEU A 294 -16.60 11.74 -4.66
CA LEU A 294 -16.63 12.47 -5.93
C LEU A 294 -15.92 11.71 -7.05
N ALA A 295 -14.76 11.13 -6.78
CA ALA A 295 -14.01 10.36 -7.77
C ALA A 295 -14.75 9.07 -8.16
N LEU A 296 -15.29 8.31 -7.19
CA LEU A 296 -16.02 7.07 -7.45
C LEU A 296 -17.38 7.32 -8.16
N ALA A 297 -18.03 8.45 -7.92
CA ALA A 297 -19.28 8.81 -8.60
C ALA A 297 -19.13 8.91 -10.13
N ALA A 298 -17.92 9.09 -10.66
CA ALA A 298 -17.64 9.07 -12.09
C ALA A 298 -17.64 7.66 -12.70
N HIS A 299 -17.46 6.61 -11.87
CA HIS A 299 -17.28 5.23 -12.29
C HIS A 299 -18.39 4.28 -11.80
N CYS A 300 -19.11 4.68 -10.74
CA CYS A 300 -20.05 3.80 -10.02
C CYS A 300 -21.45 4.36 -10.00
N THR A 301 -22.44 3.46 -10.04
CA THR A 301 -23.83 3.70 -9.64
C THR A 301 -24.04 3.21 -8.20
N ASP A 302 -25.19 3.55 -7.61
CA ASP A 302 -25.59 3.08 -6.28
C ASP A 302 -24.52 3.26 -5.22
N LEU A 303 -23.88 4.46 -5.24
CA LEU A 303 -22.79 4.77 -4.30
C LEU A 303 -23.36 4.94 -2.88
N ASP A 304 -22.92 4.08 -1.96
CA ASP A 304 -23.22 4.18 -0.53
C ASP A 304 -22.04 4.85 0.20
N VAL A 305 -22.33 5.99 0.81
CA VAL A 305 -21.37 6.78 1.60
C VAL A 305 -21.96 7.01 2.99
N PRO A 306 -21.57 6.21 3.99
CA PRO A 306 -22.05 6.37 5.36
C PRO A 306 -21.85 7.79 5.89
N ALA A 307 -22.91 8.40 6.43
CA ALA A 307 -22.87 9.77 6.95
C ALA A 307 -22.05 9.91 8.24
N THR A 308 -21.90 8.81 9.00
CA THR A 308 -21.19 8.79 10.27
C THR A 308 -20.01 7.83 10.18
N PRO A 309 -18.77 8.30 10.47
CA PRO A 309 -17.62 7.43 10.51
C PRO A 309 -17.70 6.48 11.70
N ARG A 310 -17.10 5.30 11.57
CA ARG A 310 -16.84 4.37 12.65
C ARG A 310 -15.42 4.52 13.20
N LEU A 311 -15.15 3.98 14.36
CA LEU A 311 -13.81 3.92 14.91
C LEU A 311 -13.09 2.66 14.43
N LEU A 312 -11.94 2.82 13.77
CA LEU A 312 -11.00 1.75 13.44
C LEU A 312 -9.86 1.74 14.46
N ARG A 313 -9.75 0.66 15.23
CA ARG A 313 -8.68 0.50 16.22
C ARG A 313 -7.56 -0.34 15.66
N LEU A 314 -6.34 0.21 15.60
CA LEU A 314 -5.10 -0.49 15.33
C LEU A 314 -4.34 -0.75 16.65
N ALA A 315 -3.19 -1.41 16.58
CA ALA A 315 -2.44 -1.74 17.79
C ALA A 315 -1.97 -0.49 18.58
N ASN A 316 -1.58 0.58 17.90
CA ASN A 316 -0.96 1.79 18.49
C ASN A 316 -1.76 3.08 18.30
N VAL A 317 -2.70 3.12 17.36
CA VAL A 317 -3.54 4.28 17.05
C VAL A 317 -4.97 3.85 16.76
N GLN A 318 -5.89 4.81 16.77
CA GLN A 318 -7.26 4.67 16.30
C GLN A 318 -7.61 5.79 15.34
N HIS A 319 -8.47 5.50 14.37
CA HIS A 319 -8.86 6.42 13.30
C HIS A 319 -10.37 6.51 13.17
N LEU A 320 -10.86 7.65 12.68
CA LEU A 320 -12.18 7.69 12.05
C LEU A 320 -12.08 6.97 10.71
N ALA A 321 -13.06 6.12 10.40
CA ALA A 321 -13.09 5.30 9.20
C ALA A 321 -14.47 5.34 8.54
N THR A 322 -14.49 5.53 7.22
CA THR A 322 -15.71 5.40 6.40
C THR A 322 -15.44 4.40 5.28
N ASP A 323 -16.24 3.34 5.22
CA ASP A 323 -16.21 2.36 4.14
C ASP A 323 -17.24 2.80 3.09
N VAL A 324 -16.75 3.21 1.91
CA VAL A 324 -17.57 3.62 0.75
C VAL A 324 -17.72 2.43 -0.17
N SER A 325 -18.92 2.18 -0.71
CA SER A 325 -19.16 1.11 -1.67
C SER A 325 -20.04 1.57 -2.84
N GLY A 326 -19.95 0.89 -3.98
CA GLY A 326 -20.73 1.18 -5.17
C GLY A 326 -20.68 0.04 -6.20
N VAL A 327 -21.52 0.14 -7.21
CA VAL A 327 -21.58 -0.79 -8.34
C VAL A 327 -20.88 -0.16 -9.55
N LEU A 328 -19.89 -0.84 -10.09
CA LEU A 328 -19.12 -0.36 -11.26
C LEU A 328 -20.02 -0.26 -12.50
N ALA A 329 -20.00 0.88 -13.17
CA ALA A 329 -20.87 1.15 -14.32
C ALA A 329 -20.15 1.15 -15.68
N ASP A 330 -18.83 1.39 -15.69
CA ASP A 330 -18.03 1.59 -16.90
C ASP A 330 -17.00 0.49 -17.20
N GLY A 331 -16.94 -0.56 -16.34
CA GLY A 331 -15.99 -1.65 -16.49
C GLY A 331 -14.53 -1.28 -16.22
N ALA A 332 -14.24 -0.13 -15.62
CA ALA A 332 -12.88 0.33 -15.32
C ALA A 332 -12.12 -0.70 -14.47
N PRO A 333 -10.88 -1.11 -14.82
CA PRO A 333 -10.08 -2.00 -13.98
C PRO A 333 -9.65 -1.29 -12.69
N ALA A 334 -9.32 -2.06 -11.65
CA ALA A 334 -8.87 -1.54 -10.35
C ALA A 334 -7.75 -0.49 -10.48
N LEU A 335 -6.83 -0.68 -11.43
CA LEU A 335 -5.76 0.27 -11.70
C LEU A 335 -6.26 1.63 -12.21
N ALA A 336 -7.30 1.65 -13.06
CA ALA A 336 -7.91 2.90 -13.53
C ALA A 336 -8.65 3.62 -12.41
N LEU A 337 -9.36 2.87 -11.56
CA LEU A 337 -10.01 3.42 -10.36
C LEU A 337 -8.98 4.01 -9.38
N ALA A 338 -7.85 3.32 -9.15
CA ALA A 338 -6.77 3.86 -8.33
C ALA A 338 -6.19 5.16 -8.91
N ALA A 339 -6.09 5.28 -10.24
CA ALA A 339 -5.64 6.48 -10.92
C ALA A 339 -6.60 7.67 -10.72
N SER A 340 -7.92 7.44 -10.79
CA SER A 340 -8.92 8.49 -10.61
C SER A 340 -9.05 8.97 -9.16
N LEU A 341 -8.71 8.11 -8.21
CA LEU A 341 -8.71 8.41 -6.78
C LEU A 341 -7.43 9.09 -6.29
N HIS A 342 -6.32 8.96 -7.01
CA HIS A 342 -5.03 9.45 -6.53
C HIS A 342 -4.69 10.86 -7.04
N PRO A 343 -4.27 11.75 -6.08
CA PRO A 343 -4.25 11.56 -4.64
C PRO A 343 -5.57 11.98 -3.99
N THR A 344 -5.96 11.28 -2.92
CA THR A 344 -7.07 11.71 -2.06
C THR A 344 -6.67 12.88 -1.16
N ALA A 345 -7.66 13.58 -0.61
CA ALA A 345 -7.42 14.61 0.40
C ALA A 345 -6.87 14.04 1.72
N ALA A 346 -6.93 12.71 1.93
CA ALA A 346 -6.33 12.04 3.09
C ALA A 346 -4.80 12.07 3.08
N VAL A 347 -4.16 12.19 1.91
CA VAL A 347 -2.68 12.16 1.77
C VAL A 347 -2.10 13.38 1.03
N CYS A 348 -2.94 14.21 0.43
CA CYS A 348 -2.54 15.43 -0.28
C CYS A 348 -3.14 16.67 0.40
N GLY A 349 -4.40 16.95 0.15
CA GLY A 349 -5.14 18.10 0.70
C GLY A 349 -6.21 18.63 -0.24
N THR A 350 -6.77 19.79 0.11
CA THR A 350 -7.89 20.44 -0.58
C THR A 350 -7.67 21.94 -0.64
N PRO A 351 -7.78 22.61 -1.83
CA PRO A 351 -7.84 22.01 -3.17
C PRO A 351 -6.54 21.28 -3.55
N THR A 352 -6.65 20.17 -4.29
CA THR A 352 -5.51 19.25 -4.55
C THR A 352 -4.30 19.92 -5.20
N GLU A 353 -4.52 20.75 -6.24
CA GLU A 353 -3.39 21.43 -6.93
C GLU A 353 -2.65 22.40 -6.01
N ARG A 354 -3.39 23.11 -5.14
CA ARG A 354 -2.79 24.02 -4.17
C ARG A 354 -2.01 23.27 -3.09
N ALA A 355 -2.60 22.18 -2.59
CA ALA A 355 -1.92 21.32 -1.62
C ALA A 355 -0.62 20.73 -2.18
N PHE A 356 -0.60 20.27 -3.44
CA PHE A 356 0.64 19.83 -4.09
C PHE A 356 1.72 20.92 -4.13
N ALA A 357 1.34 22.17 -4.44
CA ALA A 357 2.31 23.28 -4.46
C ALA A 357 2.92 23.51 -3.08
N VAL A 358 2.09 23.50 -2.02
CA VAL A 358 2.56 23.67 -0.63
C VAL A 358 3.42 22.50 -0.18
N ILE A 359 3.06 21.26 -0.51
CA ILE A 359 3.87 20.05 -0.20
C ILE A 359 5.25 20.16 -0.82
N ARG A 360 5.36 20.47 -2.12
CA ARG A 360 6.65 20.61 -2.82
C ARG A 360 7.53 21.69 -2.24
N GLU A 361 6.93 22.79 -1.78
CA GLU A 361 7.64 23.91 -1.21
C GLU A 361 8.16 23.60 0.21
N LEU A 362 7.33 22.98 1.05
CA LEU A 362 7.58 22.87 2.48
C LEU A 362 8.25 21.55 2.91
N GLU A 363 8.02 20.44 2.22
CA GLU A 363 8.63 19.15 2.59
C GLU A 363 10.10 19.05 2.18
N GLY A 364 10.48 19.66 1.06
CA GLY A 364 11.86 19.61 0.54
C GLY A 364 12.33 18.21 0.16
N MET A 365 11.45 17.21 0.14
CA MET A 365 11.75 15.82 -0.20
C MET A 365 10.89 15.31 -1.35
N ASP A 366 11.40 14.28 -2.06
CA ASP A 366 10.59 13.43 -2.91
C ASP A 366 10.00 12.31 -2.05
N ARG A 367 8.69 12.22 -1.96
CA ARG A 367 7.99 11.12 -1.29
C ARG A 367 8.22 9.78 -2.00
N GLY A 368 8.69 9.80 -3.23
CA GLY A 368 8.77 8.62 -4.07
C GLY A 368 7.40 7.94 -4.17
N ARG A 369 7.32 6.69 -3.74
CA ARG A 369 6.08 5.89 -3.76
C ARG A 369 5.33 5.90 -2.42
N TYR A 370 5.87 6.53 -1.37
CA TYR A 370 5.13 6.77 -0.13
C TYR A 370 3.89 7.62 -0.39
N ALA A 371 2.77 7.28 0.25
CA ALA A 371 1.45 7.88 0.06
C ALA A 371 0.87 7.74 -1.38
N GLY A 372 1.56 6.99 -2.26
CA GLY A 372 1.04 6.59 -3.57
C GLY A 372 0.24 5.29 -3.50
N PRO A 373 -0.52 4.95 -4.56
CA PRO A 373 -1.21 3.67 -4.66
C PRO A 373 -0.24 2.49 -4.73
N VAL A 374 -0.51 1.46 -3.95
CA VAL A 374 0.23 0.19 -3.94
C VAL A 374 -0.74 -0.98 -3.85
N GLY A 375 -0.51 -2.03 -4.63
CA GLY A 375 -1.39 -3.18 -4.62
C GLY A 375 -1.20 -4.10 -5.82
N TRP A 376 -2.27 -4.74 -6.26
CA TRP A 376 -2.26 -5.71 -7.35
C TRP A 376 -3.47 -5.54 -8.28
N VAL A 377 -3.32 -6.04 -9.51
CA VAL A 377 -4.37 -6.15 -10.52
C VAL A 377 -4.23 -7.47 -11.27
N ASP A 378 -5.35 -8.14 -11.57
CA ASP A 378 -5.37 -9.36 -12.39
C ASP A 378 -5.82 -9.11 -13.84
N ALA A 379 -5.79 -10.16 -14.66
CA ALA A 379 -6.19 -10.11 -16.06
C ALA A 379 -7.67 -9.79 -16.28
N ARG A 380 -8.55 -9.97 -15.29
CA ARG A 380 -9.98 -9.62 -15.35
C ARG A 380 -10.24 -8.17 -14.98
N GLY A 381 -9.20 -7.46 -14.52
CA GLY A 381 -9.29 -6.10 -14.01
C GLY A 381 -9.69 -6.02 -12.54
N ASP A 382 -9.88 -7.16 -11.87
CA ASP A 382 -10.02 -7.19 -10.42
C ASP A 382 -8.71 -6.79 -9.75
N GLY A 383 -8.79 -6.22 -8.55
CA GLY A 383 -7.60 -5.78 -7.85
C GLY A 383 -7.88 -5.02 -6.57
N GLU A 384 -6.84 -4.86 -5.80
CA GLU A 384 -6.84 -4.11 -4.55
C GLU A 384 -5.65 -3.15 -4.56
N PHE A 385 -5.92 -1.87 -4.32
CA PHE A 385 -4.91 -0.84 -4.13
C PHE A 385 -5.16 -0.11 -2.82
N GLY A 386 -4.18 -0.15 -1.93
CA GLY A 386 -4.13 0.70 -0.74
C GLY A 386 -3.29 1.95 -1.00
N ILE A 387 -3.30 2.85 -0.03
CA ILE A 387 -2.34 3.95 0.02
C ILE A 387 -1.11 3.46 0.77
N ALA A 388 0.09 3.65 0.22
CA ALA A 388 1.34 3.21 0.85
C ALA A 388 1.65 4.03 2.10
N LEU A 389 1.08 3.61 3.22
CA LEU A 389 1.25 4.19 4.55
C LEU A 389 1.88 3.18 5.51
N ARG A 390 2.37 3.67 6.67
CA ARG A 390 3.05 2.82 7.67
C ARG A 390 4.12 1.95 7.01
N CYS A 391 4.95 2.57 6.19
CA CYS A 391 5.88 1.88 5.31
C CYS A 391 7.27 2.51 5.32
N GLY A 392 8.19 1.80 4.69
CA GLY A 392 9.53 2.28 4.38
C GLY A 392 9.99 1.77 3.02
N ALA A 393 10.97 2.46 2.45
CA ALA A 393 11.64 2.08 1.22
C ALA A 393 13.05 1.58 1.51
N ILE A 394 13.39 0.37 1.10
CA ILE A 394 14.75 -0.17 1.14
C ILE A 394 15.55 0.56 0.05
N GLU A 395 16.53 1.37 0.47
CA GLU A 395 17.40 2.15 -0.41
C GLU A 395 18.73 1.44 -0.71
N ALA A 396 19.18 0.60 0.24
CA ALA A 396 20.35 -0.26 0.13
C ALA A 396 20.14 -1.49 1.02
N GLU A 397 21.04 -2.48 0.93
CA GLU A 397 20.93 -3.73 1.71
C GLU A 397 20.80 -3.47 3.22
N ASP A 398 21.46 -2.41 3.73
CA ASP A 398 21.56 -2.02 5.13
C ASP A 398 20.86 -0.67 5.44
N ARG A 399 20.07 -0.15 4.51
CA ARG A 399 19.44 1.16 4.63
C ARG A 399 17.98 1.16 4.26
N LEU A 400 17.16 1.68 5.15
CA LEU A 400 15.71 1.82 4.99
C LEU A 400 15.30 3.27 5.30
N ARG A 401 14.46 3.86 4.48
CA ARG A 401 13.84 5.15 4.72
C ARG A 401 12.39 4.96 5.15
N LEU A 402 12.03 5.42 6.33
CA LEU A 402 10.69 5.39 6.88
C LEU A 402 9.97 6.72 6.62
N PHE A 403 8.65 6.67 6.49
CA PHE A 403 7.82 7.85 6.24
C PHE A 403 6.65 7.94 7.20
N ALA A 404 6.28 9.17 7.57
CA ALA A 404 5.02 9.48 8.24
C ALA A 404 4.54 10.87 7.84
N GLY A 405 3.22 11.08 7.84
CA GLY A 405 2.63 12.37 7.53
C GLY A 405 1.40 12.64 8.39
N CYS A 406 1.04 13.90 8.55
CA CYS A 406 -0.12 14.38 9.30
C CYS A 406 -0.95 15.32 8.45
N GLY A 407 -2.29 15.22 8.58
CA GLY A 407 -3.23 16.12 7.94
C GLY A 407 -3.36 17.41 8.75
N LEU A 408 -3.11 18.55 8.12
CA LEU A 408 -3.17 19.87 8.73
C LEU A 408 -4.43 20.60 8.27
N VAL A 409 -5.16 21.12 9.22
CA VAL A 409 -6.32 22.01 9.05
C VAL A 409 -6.15 23.23 9.96
N SER A 410 -7.05 24.20 9.87
CA SER A 410 -7.05 25.35 10.81
C SER A 410 -7.03 24.86 12.25
N GLY A 411 -6.15 25.46 13.08
CA GLY A 411 -5.95 25.10 14.48
C GLY A 411 -5.08 23.85 14.72
N SER A 412 -4.42 23.27 13.71
CA SER A 412 -3.40 22.23 13.92
C SER A 412 -2.19 22.81 14.68
N ASP A 413 -1.66 22.03 15.63
CA ASP A 413 -0.52 22.41 16.48
C ASP A 413 0.73 21.60 16.13
N ALA A 414 1.88 22.26 15.93
CA ALA A 414 3.09 21.62 15.43
C ALA A 414 3.66 20.53 16.37
N ASP A 415 3.53 20.69 17.70
CA ASP A 415 3.99 19.70 18.67
C ASP A 415 3.06 18.46 18.67
N ALA A 416 1.74 18.70 18.58
CA ALA A 416 0.75 17.62 18.48
C ALA A 416 0.94 16.81 17.19
N GLU A 417 1.15 17.47 16.05
CA GLU A 417 1.37 16.81 14.76
C GLU A 417 2.70 16.05 14.72
N LEU A 418 3.77 16.59 15.34
CA LEU A 418 5.02 15.85 15.53
C LEU A 418 4.79 14.57 16.33
N ALA A 419 4.06 14.67 17.42
CA ALA A 419 3.73 13.54 18.27
C ALA A 419 2.89 12.48 17.51
N GLU A 420 1.97 12.91 16.64
CA GLU A 420 1.21 12.01 15.77
C GLU A 420 2.10 11.32 14.74
N SER A 421 2.99 12.07 14.07
CA SER A 421 3.95 11.51 13.11
C SER A 421 4.83 10.44 13.75
N GLN A 422 5.31 10.67 14.98
CA GLN A 422 6.10 9.69 15.74
C GLN A 422 5.30 8.42 16.04
N ALA A 423 4.00 8.55 16.41
CA ALA A 423 3.13 7.41 16.63
C ALA A 423 2.92 6.58 15.36
N LYS A 424 2.84 7.24 14.20
CA LYS A 424 2.71 6.57 12.90
C LYS A 424 3.97 5.79 12.48
N LEU A 425 5.16 6.22 12.92
CA LEU A 425 6.42 5.51 12.68
C LEU A 425 6.58 4.25 13.54
N VAL A 426 5.85 4.12 14.65
CA VAL A 426 5.98 3.00 15.61
C VAL A 426 5.83 1.65 14.90
N ALA A 427 4.90 1.52 13.94
CA ALA A 427 4.69 0.24 13.25
C ALA A 427 5.97 -0.28 12.57
N MET A 428 6.68 0.59 11.88
CA MET A 428 7.92 0.21 11.19
C MET A 428 9.09 0.05 12.16
N ARG A 429 9.16 0.87 13.22
CA ARG A 429 10.19 0.75 14.25
C ARG A 429 10.09 -0.58 14.98
N ASP A 430 8.88 -0.94 15.43
CA ASP A 430 8.64 -2.21 16.11
C ASP A 430 8.93 -3.43 15.21
N ALA A 431 8.74 -3.30 13.89
CA ALA A 431 9.06 -4.37 12.96
C ALA A 431 10.58 -4.57 12.77
N LEU A 432 11.38 -3.55 13.05
CA LEU A 432 12.86 -3.61 13.00
C LEU A 432 13.46 -4.19 14.28
N GLU A 433 12.73 -4.20 15.39
CA GLU A 433 13.22 -4.72 16.67
C GLU A 433 13.12 -6.26 16.75
N PRO A 434 13.96 -6.91 17.53
CA PRO A 434 13.81 -8.32 17.86
C PRO A 434 12.45 -8.63 18.50
N ALA A 435 12.00 -9.88 18.37
CA ALA A 435 10.72 -10.32 18.94
C ALA A 435 10.76 -10.39 20.49
#